data_fc73bf3cd553ac468a81d30ef53d9b81
#
_entry.id   fc73bf3cd553ac468a81d30ef53d9b81
#
_cell.length_a   1.000
_cell.length_b   1.000
_cell.length_c   1.000
_cell.angle_alpha   90.00
_cell.angle_beta   90.00
_cell.angle_gamma   90.00
#
_symmetry.space_group_name_H-M   'P 1'
#
loop_
_entity.id
_entity.type
_entity.pdbx_description
1 polymer ?
#
loop_
_entity_poly.entity_id
_entity_poly.type
_entity_poly.pdbx_seq_one_letter_code
_entity_poly.pdbx_strand_id
1 'polypeptide(L)'
;MNKIITFLLLLLSISIYAQDDFDYRVLTYSQIGYDLELPKVAMIQHKDSTFLSSKASFFLKQSSTDKKVYSGTIIPQGKKWNKYWWKIDFTDWNVTGEYYLIIKERKQVFYSSKKELPIKISKNHLWNETWYKTALAHLKIRDSLSYQPEGGWKDCGSPLQEVSSHIIMLNALCDVIELTANELSTHELKEAYQQIIVGANYVTRCQDKAKEIGFQEGAVIHEMRENYKVVTGNVAKTAMILARISRLIKNKNPLLADSYLKRSVKAYNWISTYGPVLHWDNTNYFAITHGAPYGMRKPPKEWMTRDLIMMMWASVELYKCGKTEYKQNAINYANRIMVRQVPKTRAEDGLYGHFYTYDSYDFTEKANIHCGAWNANYKAYNQGGHFPHYIIPFIEMSSLWSNHEDSKKWNQTVKSFAYNYLVPATNQNPFKILPAGYYKGIGLLNWSGWYHGHNKIFGYAAGLAMEFYHLYNDQQFIEIATGNLQWITGLHSGFHENTPDFSASMIVGIGNRYKEDWDAMVGTITNGFESDGQFRLEKPSKETDLPIVFGDEGGIHHPAGWISGLTRLKAYLTY
;
A
#
# COMPACT_ATOMS: atom_id res chain seq x y z
N MET A 1 65.57 -13.90 -19.07
CA MET A 1 64.34 -13.41 -19.73
C MET A 1 63.08 -14.10 -19.23
N ASN A 2 63.03 -15.39 -19.05
CA ASN A 2 61.79 -16.11 -18.66
C ASN A 2 61.21 -15.79 -17.25
N LYS A 3 62.04 -15.39 -16.27
CA LYS A 3 61.55 -15.04 -14.92
C LYS A 3 60.89 -13.68 -14.82
N ILE A 4 61.26 -12.73 -15.69
CA ILE A 4 60.69 -11.37 -15.73
C ILE A 4 59.29 -11.42 -16.40
N ILE A 5 59.14 -12.24 -17.43
CA ILE A 5 57.87 -12.43 -18.14
C ILE A 5 56.82 -13.10 -17.24
N THR A 6 57.25 -14.08 -16.42
CA THR A 6 56.34 -14.75 -15.45
C THR A 6 55.88 -13.80 -14.35
N PHE A 7 56.74 -12.86 -13.89
CA PHE A 7 56.39 -11.88 -12.88
C PHE A 7 55.43 -10.77 -13.42
N LEU A 8 55.61 -10.37 -14.71
CA LEU A 8 54.71 -9.44 -15.38
C LEU A 8 53.35 -10.09 -15.66
N LEU A 9 53.27 -11.36 -15.99
CA LEU A 9 52.02 -12.09 -16.17
C LEU A 9 51.30 -12.32 -14.83
N LEU A 10 52.03 -12.50 -13.72
CA LEU A 10 51.43 -12.55 -12.38
C LEU A 10 50.87 -11.18 -11.93
N LEU A 11 51.55 -10.07 -12.26
CA LEU A 11 51.07 -8.72 -11.96
C LEU A 11 49.86 -8.31 -12.83
N LEU A 12 49.77 -8.80 -14.06
CA LEU A 12 48.62 -8.62 -14.92
C LEU A 12 47.42 -9.49 -14.49
N SER A 13 47.66 -10.68 -13.98
CA SER A 13 46.59 -11.54 -13.43
C SER A 13 46.04 -11.03 -12.10
N ILE A 14 46.84 -10.35 -11.28
CA ILE A 14 46.38 -9.71 -10.03
C ILE A 14 45.54 -8.48 -10.33
N SER A 15 45.74 -7.79 -11.46
CA SER A 15 44.93 -6.64 -11.85
C SER A 15 43.54 -6.99 -12.41
N ILE A 16 43.31 -8.24 -12.79
CA ILE A 16 42.04 -8.69 -13.37
C ILE A 16 41.08 -9.24 -12.28
N TYR A 17 41.63 -9.67 -11.13
CA TYR A 17 40.82 -10.22 -10.03
C TYR A 17 40.38 -9.19 -8.98
N ALA A 18 40.72 -7.92 -9.10
CA ALA A 18 40.35 -6.88 -8.15
C ALA A 18 39.02 -6.18 -8.49
N GLN A 19 38.26 -6.69 -9.44
CA GLN A 19 37.03 -6.03 -9.92
C GLN A 19 35.71 -6.73 -9.52
N ASP A 20 35.77 -7.88 -8.81
CA ASP A 20 34.61 -8.71 -8.55
C ASP A 20 34.13 -8.78 -7.09
N ASP A 21 34.71 -7.98 -6.19
CA ASP A 21 34.27 -7.95 -4.78
C ASP A 21 33.42 -6.72 -4.43
N PHE A 22 32.62 -6.24 -5.38
CA PHE A 22 31.61 -5.24 -5.07
C PHE A 22 30.41 -5.92 -4.43
N ASP A 23 30.21 -5.67 -3.16
CA ASP A 23 29.00 -6.08 -2.47
C ASP A 23 27.80 -5.29 -3.01
N TYR A 24 27.16 -5.82 -4.07
CA TYR A 24 25.95 -5.25 -4.68
C TYR A 24 24.82 -5.07 -3.67
N ARG A 25 24.91 -5.65 -2.47
CA ARG A 25 23.96 -5.51 -1.36
C ARG A 25 24.03 -4.15 -0.66
N VAL A 26 24.80 -3.21 -1.13
CA VAL A 26 24.84 -1.86 -0.56
C VAL A 26 23.94 -0.86 -1.27
N LEU A 27 23.55 -1.10 -2.53
CA LEU A 27 22.77 -0.17 -3.36
C LEU A 27 21.36 -0.70 -3.63
N THR A 28 20.36 0.14 -3.33
CA THR A 28 18.97 -0.12 -3.70
C THR A 28 18.40 1.02 -4.52
N TYR A 29 17.60 0.70 -5.53
CA TYR A 29 16.96 1.64 -6.45
C TYR A 29 15.75 0.99 -7.11
N SER A 30 14.87 1.78 -7.74
CA SER A 30 13.72 1.23 -8.44
C SER A 30 14.16 0.30 -9.58
N GLN A 31 13.79 -0.97 -9.51
CA GLN A 31 14.12 -1.99 -10.51
C GLN A 31 13.17 -1.96 -11.71
N ILE A 32 12.10 -1.19 -11.64
CA ILE A 32 11.19 -0.95 -12.76
C ILE A 32 11.66 0.27 -13.56
N GLY A 33 12.17 1.29 -12.88
CA GLY A 33 12.58 2.56 -13.44
C GLY A 33 11.89 3.74 -12.76
N TYR A 34 11.93 4.92 -13.40
CA TYR A 34 11.46 6.17 -12.80
C TYR A 34 10.64 6.98 -13.79
N ASP A 35 9.64 7.66 -13.28
CA ASP A 35 8.96 8.71 -14.03
C ASP A 35 9.86 9.93 -14.20
N LEU A 36 9.77 10.57 -15.37
CA LEU A 36 10.65 11.66 -15.79
C LEU A 36 10.63 12.85 -14.81
N GLU A 37 9.44 13.25 -14.37
CA GLU A 37 9.22 14.46 -13.58
C GLU A 37 9.13 14.20 -12.07
N LEU A 38 9.27 12.93 -11.63
CA LEU A 38 9.19 12.56 -10.23
C LEU A 38 10.56 12.47 -9.56
N PRO A 39 10.62 12.46 -8.23
CA PRO A 39 11.83 12.15 -7.49
C PRO A 39 12.47 10.84 -7.96
N LYS A 40 13.74 10.92 -8.34
CA LYS A 40 14.56 9.81 -8.80
C LYS A 40 15.70 9.60 -7.82
N VAL A 41 15.56 8.58 -6.96
CA VAL A 41 16.44 8.36 -5.81
C VAL A 41 16.97 6.93 -5.82
N ALA A 42 18.22 6.77 -5.44
CA ALA A 42 18.82 5.49 -5.04
C ALA A 42 19.42 5.64 -3.63
N MET A 43 19.53 4.53 -2.90
CA MET A 43 20.05 4.53 -1.54
C MET A 43 21.23 3.58 -1.41
N ILE A 44 22.23 4.02 -0.66
CA ILE A 44 23.35 3.20 -0.24
C ILE A 44 23.23 2.95 1.25
N GLN A 45 23.57 1.75 1.68
CA GLN A 45 23.61 1.38 3.09
C GLN A 45 24.93 0.69 3.47
N HIS A 46 25.38 0.93 4.69
CA HIS A 46 26.53 0.21 5.25
C HIS A 46 26.52 0.23 6.79
N LYS A 47 27.19 -0.74 7.40
CA LYS A 47 27.34 -0.79 8.88
C LYS A 47 28.26 0.31 9.41
N ASP A 48 29.24 0.72 8.62
CA ASP A 48 30.24 1.71 8.99
C ASP A 48 29.87 3.10 8.45
N SER A 49 29.84 4.11 9.31
CA SER A 49 29.58 5.50 8.96
C SER A 49 30.66 6.12 8.08
N THR A 50 31.85 5.56 8.05
CA THR A 50 33.00 6.04 7.26
C THR A 50 33.10 5.39 5.88
N PHE A 51 32.15 4.51 5.55
CA PHE A 51 32.12 3.78 4.27
C PHE A 51 32.19 4.70 3.04
N LEU A 52 31.48 5.82 3.09
CA LEU A 52 31.58 6.90 2.11
C LEU A 52 32.03 8.19 2.77
N SER A 53 33.05 8.82 2.23
CA SER A 53 33.48 10.14 2.67
C SER A 53 32.59 11.25 2.07
N SER A 54 32.74 12.48 2.58
CA SER A 54 32.09 13.67 2.00
C SER A 54 32.53 14.00 0.56
N LYS A 55 33.57 13.32 0.05
CA LYS A 55 34.07 13.46 -1.34
C LYS A 55 33.46 12.43 -2.29
N ALA A 56 32.66 11.51 -1.78
CA ALA A 56 31.94 10.56 -2.61
C ALA A 56 30.98 11.28 -3.55
N SER A 57 30.91 10.81 -4.79
CA SER A 57 30.06 11.36 -5.83
C SER A 57 29.48 10.24 -6.67
N PHE A 58 28.43 10.55 -7.39
CA PHE A 58 27.85 9.64 -8.36
C PHE A 58 27.76 10.27 -9.74
N PHE A 59 27.59 9.46 -10.75
CA PHE A 59 27.21 9.89 -12.08
C PHE A 59 26.38 8.82 -12.78
N LEU A 60 25.49 9.30 -13.66
CA LEU A 60 24.78 8.46 -14.60
C LEU A 60 25.58 8.36 -15.89
N LYS A 61 25.60 7.16 -16.45
CA LYS A 61 26.04 6.89 -17.80
C LYS A 61 24.88 6.36 -18.62
N GLN A 62 24.81 6.82 -19.86
CA GLN A 62 23.86 6.29 -20.83
C GLN A 62 24.28 4.86 -21.21
N SER A 63 23.36 3.90 -21.12
CA SER A 63 23.67 2.49 -21.32
C SER A 63 24.18 2.15 -22.71
N SER A 64 23.65 2.82 -23.75
CA SER A 64 24.00 2.57 -25.15
C SER A 64 25.36 3.15 -25.58
N THR A 65 25.82 4.24 -24.94
CA THR A 65 27.02 4.99 -25.39
C THR A 65 28.15 5.01 -24.37
N ASP A 66 27.92 4.56 -23.14
CA ASP A 66 28.83 4.69 -21.99
C ASP A 66 29.19 6.14 -21.62
N LYS A 67 28.51 7.12 -22.24
CA LYS A 67 28.79 8.52 -22.00
C LYS A 67 28.25 8.95 -20.64
N LYS A 68 29.08 9.64 -19.86
CA LYS A 68 28.64 10.32 -18.64
C LYS A 68 27.67 11.46 -19.02
N VAL A 69 26.47 11.44 -18.45
CA VAL A 69 25.40 12.40 -18.79
C VAL A 69 24.98 13.27 -17.61
N TYR A 70 25.14 12.77 -16.38
CA TYR A 70 24.79 13.50 -15.16
C TYR A 70 25.76 13.17 -14.02
N SER A 71 25.88 14.03 -13.03
CA SER A 71 26.65 13.76 -11.79
C SER A 71 26.14 14.61 -10.64
N GLY A 72 26.28 14.09 -9.44
CA GLY A 72 25.92 14.78 -8.21
C GLY A 72 26.72 14.28 -7.01
N THR A 73 26.43 14.89 -5.87
CA THR A 73 27.01 14.51 -4.57
C THR A 73 26.11 13.47 -3.88
N ILE A 74 26.70 12.66 -3.03
CA ILE A 74 26.01 11.66 -2.23
C ILE A 74 25.69 12.27 -0.87
N ILE A 75 24.45 12.21 -0.41
CA ILE A 75 23.94 12.94 0.74
C ILE A 75 23.74 11.98 1.92
N PRO A 76 24.48 12.12 3.04
CA PRO A 76 24.27 11.31 4.23
C PRO A 76 22.85 11.47 4.80
N GLN A 77 22.22 10.35 5.20
CA GLN A 77 20.90 10.29 5.79
C GLN A 77 20.91 9.86 7.27
N GLY A 78 22.11 9.61 7.82
CA GLY A 78 22.27 9.17 9.21
C GLY A 78 22.06 7.67 9.42
N LYS A 79 21.89 7.29 10.69
CA LYS A 79 21.73 5.90 11.11
C LYS A 79 20.26 5.53 11.29
N LYS A 80 19.81 4.49 10.64
CA LYS A 80 18.49 3.88 10.83
C LYS A 80 18.61 2.36 10.63
N TRP A 81 17.87 1.55 11.40
CA TRP A 81 17.86 0.09 11.31
C TRP A 81 19.27 -0.53 11.38
N ASN A 82 20.10 -0.05 12.32
CA ASN A 82 21.50 -0.41 12.52
C ASN A 82 22.42 -0.24 11.31
N LYS A 83 22.01 0.52 10.32
CA LYS A 83 22.81 0.90 9.14
C LYS A 83 22.92 2.40 9.03
N TYR A 84 23.97 2.85 8.39
CA TYR A 84 24.12 4.20 7.88
C TYR A 84 23.64 4.24 6.45
N TRP A 85 22.96 5.33 6.08
CA TRP A 85 22.31 5.51 4.80
C TRP A 85 22.85 6.75 4.10
N TRP A 86 22.93 6.66 2.78
CA TRP A 86 23.29 7.78 1.91
C TRP A 86 22.32 7.81 0.73
N LYS A 87 21.83 9.01 0.41
CA LYS A 87 20.92 9.25 -0.71
C LYS A 87 21.71 9.68 -1.93
N ILE A 88 21.41 9.08 -3.05
CA ILE A 88 21.77 9.48 -4.40
C ILE A 88 20.51 10.08 -5.02
N ASP A 89 20.57 11.36 -5.37
CA ASP A 89 19.41 12.07 -5.91
C ASP A 89 19.76 12.58 -7.31
N PHE A 90 19.05 12.07 -8.30
CA PHE A 90 19.19 12.49 -9.70
C PHE A 90 17.85 13.00 -10.26
N THR A 91 17.02 13.55 -9.39
CA THR A 91 15.70 14.13 -9.73
C THR A 91 15.79 15.16 -10.84
N ASP A 92 16.84 16.00 -10.84
CA ASP A 92 17.06 17.05 -11.84
C ASP A 92 17.41 16.51 -13.24
N TRP A 93 17.74 15.23 -13.36
CA TRP A 93 17.99 14.61 -14.66
C TRP A 93 16.68 14.25 -15.35
N ASN A 94 16.18 15.13 -16.20
CA ASN A 94 14.89 15.04 -16.89
C ASN A 94 15.05 14.70 -18.37
N VAL A 95 15.80 13.62 -18.66
CA VAL A 95 15.99 13.12 -20.03
C VAL A 95 15.55 11.66 -20.09
N THR A 96 14.66 11.36 -21.03
CA THR A 96 14.21 9.98 -21.30
C THR A 96 15.37 9.13 -21.80
N GLY A 97 15.48 7.91 -21.30
CA GLY A 97 16.52 6.98 -21.72
C GLY A 97 16.78 5.84 -20.74
N GLU A 98 17.84 5.10 -21.03
CA GLU A 98 18.34 4.00 -20.23
C GLU A 98 19.74 4.32 -19.70
N TYR A 99 19.93 4.17 -18.41
CA TYR A 99 21.11 4.61 -17.69
C TYR A 99 21.60 3.54 -16.72
N TYR A 100 22.85 3.68 -16.30
CA TYR A 100 23.37 2.98 -15.15
C TYR A 100 24.14 3.94 -14.23
N LEU A 101 24.13 3.60 -12.95
CA LEU A 101 24.66 4.44 -11.88
C LEU A 101 26.08 4.00 -11.53
N ILE A 102 26.98 4.96 -11.43
CA ILE A 102 28.36 4.78 -10.97
C ILE A 102 28.57 5.59 -9.70
N ILE A 103 29.13 4.96 -8.68
CA ILE A 103 29.53 5.62 -7.44
C ILE A 103 31.05 5.68 -7.42
N LYS A 104 31.57 6.86 -7.19
CA LYS A 104 33.01 7.13 -7.07
C LYS A 104 33.36 7.73 -5.73
N GLU A 105 34.44 7.22 -5.17
CA GLU A 105 35.16 7.90 -4.12
C GLU A 105 36.58 8.19 -4.57
N ARG A 106 37.00 9.48 -4.55
CA ARG A 106 38.29 9.95 -5.09
C ARG A 106 38.47 9.57 -6.57
N LYS A 107 39.46 8.76 -6.92
CA LYS A 107 39.72 8.27 -8.27
C LYS A 107 39.23 6.85 -8.53
N GLN A 108 38.74 6.17 -7.50
CA GLN A 108 38.28 4.77 -7.59
C GLN A 108 36.77 4.70 -7.85
N VAL A 109 36.37 3.81 -8.76
CA VAL A 109 34.97 3.38 -8.89
C VAL A 109 34.69 2.46 -7.70
N PHE A 110 33.71 2.83 -6.93
CA PHE A 110 33.39 2.12 -5.71
C PHE A 110 32.23 1.15 -5.89
N TYR A 111 31.26 1.50 -6.73
CA TYR A 111 30.11 0.68 -7.03
C TYR A 111 29.48 1.05 -8.39
N SER A 112 28.83 0.08 -9.02
CA SER A 112 28.07 0.30 -10.24
C SER A 112 26.77 -0.49 -10.20
N SER A 113 25.66 0.10 -10.62
CA SER A 113 24.46 -0.69 -10.95
C SER A 113 24.74 -1.54 -12.20
N LYS A 114 24.02 -2.64 -12.35
CA LYS A 114 24.20 -3.55 -13.49
C LYS A 114 23.82 -2.84 -14.80
N LYS A 115 24.75 -2.79 -15.74
CA LYS A 115 24.52 -2.18 -17.06
C LYS A 115 23.50 -2.97 -17.88
N GLU A 116 23.43 -4.28 -17.65
CA GLU A 116 22.50 -5.22 -18.29
C GLU A 116 21.07 -5.05 -17.80
N LEU A 117 20.88 -4.39 -16.65
CA LEU A 117 19.60 -4.03 -16.06
C LEU A 117 19.53 -2.51 -15.90
N PRO A 118 19.35 -1.77 -17.01
CA PRO A 118 19.45 -0.33 -16.99
C PRO A 118 18.31 0.32 -16.20
N ILE A 119 18.63 1.44 -15.58
CA ILE A 119 17.66 2.35 -14.98
C ILE A 119 16.92 3.06 -16.10
N LYS A 120 15.65 2.78 -16.27
CA LYS A 120 14.79 3.40 -17.27
C LYS A 120 14.17 4.68 -16.71
N ILE A 121 14.19 5.74 -17.50
CA ILE A 121 13.53 7.01 -17.17
C ILE A 121 12.66 7.39 -18.36
N SER A 122 11.36 7.55 -18.16
CA SER A 122 10.44 8.03 -19.20
C SER A 122 9.18 8.66 -18.59
N LYS A 123 8.41 9.34 -19.41
CA LYS A 123 7.15 9.94 -19.00
C LYS A 123 6.11 8.86 -18.65
N ASN A 124 5.44 9.01 -17.51
CA ASN A 124 4.45 8.05 -17.01
C ASN A 124 4.99 6.61 -16.94
N HIS A 125 6.25 6.44 -16.58
CA HIS A 125 6.94 5.15 -16.68
C HIS A 125 6.29 4.09 -15.81
N LEU A 126 6.04 4.38 -14.52
CA LEU A 126 5.43 3.44 -13.60
C LEU A 126 4.01 3.04 -14.07
N TRP A 127 3.23 4.01 -14.55
CA TRP A 127 1.92 3.72 -15.13
C TRP A 127 2.02 2.78 -16.32
N ASN A 128 2.82 3.12 -17.31
CA ASN A 128 2.93 2.38 -18.56
C ASN A 128 3.43 0.94 -18.35
N GLU A 129 4.35 0.72 -17.41
CA GLU A 129 4.92 -0.61 -17.14
C GLU A 129 4.02 -1.47 -16.24
N THR A 130 3.23 -0.88 -15.37
CA THR A 130 2.59 -1.65 -14.30
C THR A 130 1.07 -1.64 -14.30
N TRP A 131 0.42 -0.56 -14.74
CA TRP A 131 -1.02 -0.37 -14.61
C TRP A 131 -1.83 -1.58 -15.08
N TYR A 132 -1.71 -1.95 -16.34
CA TYR A 132 -2.52 -3.03 -16.92
C TYR A 132 -2.26 -4.39 -16.25
N LYS A 133 -0.99 -4.67 -15.95
CA LYS A 133 -0.59 -5.94 -15.34
C LYS A 133 -1.09 -6.06 -13.90
N THR A 134 -0.97 -5.00 -13.11
CA THR A 134 -1.37 -5.01 -11.70
C THR A 134 -2.87 -4.83 -11.47
N ALA A 135 -3.58 -4.21 -12.42
CA ALA A 135 -5.01 -3.97 -12.30
C ALA A 135 -5.86 -5.03 -13.01
N LEU A 136 -5.61 -5.29 -14.29
CA LEU A 136 -6.53 -6.07 -15.11
C LEU A 136 -6.01 -7.49 -15.44
N ALA A 137 -4.76 -7.61 -15.84
CA ALA A 137 -4.23 -8.89 -16.28
C ALA A 137 -4.24 -9.92 -15.14
N HIS A 138 -3.73 -9.55 -13.95
CA HIS A 138 -3.71 -10.48 -12.82
C HIS A 138 -5.12 -10.81 -12.30
N LEU A 139 -6.08 -9.89 -12.40
CA LEU A 139 -7.47 -10.17 -12.01
C LEU A 139 -8.13 -11.20 -12.92
N LYS A 140 -7.83 -11.16 -14.21
CA LYS A 140 -8.31 -12.20 -15.16
C LYS A 140 -7.74 -13.57 -14.80
N ILE A 141 -6.49 -13.64 -14.39
CA ILE A 141 -5.89 -14.89 -13.90
C ILE A 141 -6.60 -15.35 -12.63
N ARG A 142 -6.82 -14.45 -11.65
CA ARG A 142 -7.53 -14.78 -10.41
C ARG A 142 -8.98 -15.22 -10.61
N ASP A 143 -9.68 -14.64 -11.59
CA ASP A 143 -11.02 -15.04 -11.99
C ASP A 143 -11.01 -16.45 -12.59
N SER A 144 -10.05 -16.75 -13.48
CA SER A 144 -9.90 -18.09 -14.07
C SER A 144 -9.54 -19.17 -13.06
N LEU A 145 -8.90 -18.80 -11.94
CA LEU A 145 -8.55 -19.69 -10.82
C LEU A 145 -9.65 -19.76 -9.75
N SER A 146 -10.69 -18.95 -9.86
CA SER A 146 -11.78 -18.89 -8.89
C SER A 146 -12.62 -20.16 -8.91
N TYR A 147 -13.31 -20.40 -7.82
CA TYR A 147 -14.23 -21.52 -7.72
C TYR A 147 -15.54 -21.24 -8.46
N GLN A 148 -16.02 -22.23 -9.19
CA GLN A 148 -17.30 -22.16 -9.87
C GLN A 148 -18.37 -22.97 -9.10
N PRO A 149 -19.62 -22.50 -9.03
CA PRO A 149 -20.17 -21.32 -9.72
C PRO A 149 -20.00 -19.98 -8.95
N GLU A 150 -19.27 -19.97 -7.85
CA GLU A 150 -19.14 -18.79 -6.98
C GLU A 150 -18.47 -17.61 -7.68
N GLY A 151 -17.53 -17.85 -8.59
CA GLY A 151 -16.81 -16.81 -9.33
C GLY A 151 -16.07 -15.81 -8.44
N GLY A 152 -15.82 -14.62 -8.93
CA GLY A 152 -15.02 -13.62 -8.23
C GLY A 152 -13.53 -13.83 -8.46
N TRP A 153 -12.71 -13.42 -7.50
CA TRP A 153 -11.25 -13.51 -7.61
C TRP A 153 -10.66 -14.33 -6.47
N LYS A 154 -9.76 -15.24 -6.81
CA LYS A 154 -8.96 -15.92 -5.80
C LYS A 154 -8.09 -14.89 -5.05
N ASP A 155 -8.12 -14.90 -3.71
CA ASP A 155 -7.48 -13.85 -2.92
C ASP A 155 -5.94 -13.97 -2.94
N CYS A 156 -5.46 -15.15 -2.56
CA CYS A 156 -4.03 -15.48 -2.51
C CYS A 156 -3.80 -16.93 -2.95
N GLY A 157 -2.69 -17.55 -2.60
CA GLY A 157 -2.44 -18.97 -2.84
C GLY A 157 -3.36 -19.93 -2.09
N SER A 158 -3.99 -19.46 -1.03
CA SER A 158 -4.97 -20.23 -0.28
C SER A 158 -6.30 -20.39 -1.04
N PRO A 159 -7.19 -21.30 -0.61
CA PRO A 159 -8.53 -21.45 -1.20
C PRO A 159 -9.46 -20.27 -0.94
N LEU A 160 -9.02 -19.25 -0.20
CA LEU A 160 -9.85 -18.15 0.25
C LEU A 160 -10.24 -17.19 -0.87
N GLN A 161 -11.45 -16.64 -0.77
CA GLN A 161 -12.01 -15.60 -1.63
C GLN A 161 -12.74 -14.57 -0.76
N GLU A 162 -11.98 -13.83 0.02
CA GLU A 162 -12.55 -12.91 1.02
C GLU A 162 -13.31 -11.74 0.39
N VAL A 163 -14.50 -11.47 0.90
CA VAL A 163 -15.31 -10.28 0.53
C VAL A 163 -14.53 -8.99 0.78
N SER A 164 -13.77 -8.94 1.88
CA SER A 164 -12.99 -7.74 2.22
C SER A 164 -11.95 -7.40 1.15
N SER A 165 -11.28 -8.38 0.63
CA SER A 165 -10.26 -8.24 -0.42
C SER A 165 -10.88 -7.85 -1.77
N HIS A 166 -12.03 -8.43 -2.11
CA HIS A 166 -12.80 -8.02 -3.29
C HIS A 166 -13.19 -6.54 -3.21
N ILE A 167 -13.74 -6.10 -2.08
CA ILE A 167 -14.18 -4.71 -1.93
C ILE A 167 -13.02 -3.71 -2.04
N ILE A 168 -11.87 -4.04 -1.47
CA ILE A 168 -10.69 -3.19 -1.55
C ILE A 168 -10.23 -3.03 -3.00
N MET A 169 -10.19 -4.12 -3.77
CA MET A 169 -9.84 -4.09 -5.19
C MET A 169 -10.92 -3.37 -6.02
N LEU A 170 -12.18 -3.63 -5.77
CA LEU A 170 -13.29 -2.92 -6.41
C LEU A 170 -13.18 -1.40 -6.19
N ASN A 171 -12.83 -0.97 -4.99
CA ASN A 171 -12.65 0.44 -4.68
C ASN A 171 -11.49 1.05 -5.48
N ALA A 172 -10.38 0.33 -5.63
CA ALA A 172 -9.26 0.77 -6.46
C ALA A 172 -9.64 0.85 -7.96
N LEU A 173 -10.41 -0.10 -8.47
CA LEU A 173 -10.92 -0.04 -9.85
C LEU A 173 -11.92 1.11 -10.04
N CYS A 174 -12.73 1.43 -9.03
CA CYS A 174 -13.58 2.62 -9.07
C CYS A 174 -12.76 3.91 -9.14
N ASP A 175 -11.65 4.00 -8.38
CA ASP A 175 -10.72 5.13 -8.48
C ASP A 175 -10.18 5.29 -9.91
N VAL A 176 -9.78 4.19 -10.55
CA VAL A 176 -9.33 4.18 -11.95
C VAL A 176 -10.38 4.78 -12.89
N ILE A 177 -11.62 4.31 -12.79
CA ILE A 177 -12.71 4.80 -13.64
C ILE A 177 -13.01 6.28 -13.38
N GLU A 178 -13.03 6.70 -12.12
CA GLU A 178 -13.39 8.08 -11.77
C GLU A 178 -12.28 9.08 -12.09
N LEU A 179 -11.03 8.69 -11.95
CA LEU A 179 -9.90 9.62 -12.02
C LEU A 179 -9.15 9.56 -13.36
N THR A 180 -9.15 8.41 -14.04
CA THR A 180 -8.29 8.18 -15.22
C THR A 180 -9.01 7.56 -16.42
N ALA A 181 -10.34 7.56 -16.47
CA ALA A 181 -11.06 6.95 -17.60
C ALA A 181 -10.63 7.50 -18.97
N ASN A 182 -10.28 8.77 -19.04
CA ASN A 182 -9.85 9.44 -20.28
C ASN A 182 -8.42 9.04 -20.72
N GLU A 183 -7.65 8.43 -19.82
CA GLU A 183 -6.28 7.96 -20.08
C GLU A 183 -6.24 6.49 -20.52
N LEU A 184 -7.38 5.79 -20.40
CA LEU A 184 -7.49 4.38 -20.77
C LEU A 184 -7.91 4.22 -22.23
N SER A 185 -7.38 3.21 -22.88
CA SER A 185 -7.95 2.76 -24.15
C SER A 185 -9.38 2.25 -23.97
N THR A 186 -10.16 2.26 -25.05
CA THR A 186 -11.52 1.71 -25.03
C THR A 186 -11.55 0.25 -24.56
N HIS A 187 -10.51 -0.52 -24.87
CA HIS A 187 -10.37 -1.91 -24.44
C HIS A 187 -10.16 -2.01 -22.93
N GLU A 188 -9.18 -1.30 -22.38
CA GLU A 188 -8.89 -1.28 -20.95
C GLU A 188 -10.08 -0.79 -20.13
N LEU A 189 -10.74 0.27 -20.59
CA LEU A 189 -11.94 0.79 -19.94
C LEU A 189 -13.07 -0.25 -19.90
N LYS A 190 -13.28 -0.97 -21.00
CA LYS A 190 -14.26 -2.07 -21.06
C LYS A 190 -13.89 -3.20 -20.10
N GLU A 191 -12.63 -3.63 -20.09
CA GLU A 191 -12.15 -4.66 -19.17
C GLU A 191 -12.27 -4.23 -17.69
N ALA A 192 -11.96 -2.97 -17.36
CA ALA A 192 -12.13 -2.45 -16.00
C ALA A 192 -13.59 -2.54 -15.53
N TYR A 193 -14.55 -2.15 -16.36
CA TYR A 193 -15.96 -2.34 -16.05
C TYR A 193 -16.36 -3.81 -15.90
N GLN A 194 -15.82 -4.70 -16.73
CA GLN A 194 -16.07 -6.15 -16.63
C GLN A 194 -15.55 -6.71 -15.30
N GLN A 195 -14.34 -6.35 -14.91
CA GLN A 195 -13.77 -6.78 -13.62
C GLN A 195 -14.54 -6.21 -12.42
N ILE A 196 -15.00 -4.97 -12.48
CA ILE A 196 -15.90 -4.41 -11.46
C ILE A 196 -17.17 -5.26 -11.32
N ILE A 197 -17.78 -5.70 -12.43
CA ILE A 197 -18.97 -6.53 -12.39
C ILE A 197 -18.66 -7.93 -11.81
N VAL A 198 -17.54 -8.54 -12.18
CA VAL A 198 -17.10 -9.84 -11.63
C VAL A 198 -17.00 -9.79 -10.11
N GLY A 199 -16.23 -8.84 -9.58
CA GLY A 199 -16.05 -8.70 -8.13
C GLY A 199 -17.34 -8.31 -7.39
N ALA A 200 -18.14 -7.37 -7.94
CA ALA A 200 -19.41 -6.96 -7.33
C ALA A 200 -20.42 -8.11 -7.28
N ASN A 201 -20.49 -8.93 -8.32
CA ASN A 201 -21.35 -10.11 -8.33
C ASN A 201 -20.94 -11.13 -7.26
N TYR A 202 -19.65 -11.31 -7.00
CA TYR A 202 -19.20 -12.15 -5.88
C TYR A 202 -19.69 -11.61 -4.55
N VAL A 203 -19.52 -10.31 -4.29
CA VAL A 203 -20.02 -9.66 -3.06
C VAL A 203 -21.53 -9.82 -2.90
N THR A 204 -22.30 -9.69 -3.99
CA THR A 204 -23.76 -9.87 -3.91
C THR A 204 -24.18 -11.31 -3.68
N ARG A 205 -23.43 -12.29 -4.21
CA ARG A 205 -23.66 -13.71 -3.89
C ARG A 205 -23.38 -14.02 -2.43
N CYS A 206 -22.35 -13.42 -1.82
CA CYS A 206 -22.12 -13.54 -0.37
C CYS A 206 -23.26 -12.94 0.46
N GLN A 207 -23.93 -11.89 -0.04
CA GLN A 207 -25.14 -11.35 0.58
C GLN A 207 -26.35 -12.32 0.44
N ASP A 208 -26.52 -12.92 -0.72
CA ASP A 208 -27.59 -13.90 -0.96
C ASP A 208 -27.37 -15.16 -0.11
N LYS A 209 -26.15 -15.64 -0.02
CA LYS A 209 -25.79 -16.78 0.82
C LYS A 209 -26.02 -16.52 2.31
N ALA A 210 -25.73 -15.31 2.79
CA ALA A 210 -26.03 -14.91 4.16
C ALA A 210 -27.53 -15.07 4.48
N LYS A 211 -28.40 -14.63 3.56
CA LYS A 211 -29.85 -14.77 3.69
C LYS A 211 -30.27 -16.24 3.63
N GLU A 212 -29.72 -17.02 2.72
CA GLU A 212 -30.00 -18.46 2.56
C GLU A 212 -29.73 -19.25 3.85
N ILE A 213 -28.65 -18.93 4.56
CA ILE A 213 -28.26 -19.61 5.80
C ILE A 213 -28.90 -19.00 7.07
N GLY A 214 -29.87 -18.11 6.92
CA GLY A 214 -30.74 -17.62 8.00
C GLY A 214 -30.38 -16.27 8.60
N PHE A 215 -29.41 -15.52 8.05
CA PHE A 215 -29.20 -14.14 8.46
C PHE A 215 -30.28 -13.23 7.90
N GLN A 216 -30.54 -12.14 8.60
CA GLN A 216 -31.47 -11.11 8.13
C GLN A 216 -30.97 -10.48 6.83
N GLU A 217 -31.91 -10.03 6.01
CA GLU A 217 -31.61 -9.45 4.71
C GLU A 217 -30.67 -8.25 4.81
N GLY A 218 -29.60 -8.27 4.05
CA GLY A 218 -28.53 -7.25 4.06
C GLY A 218 -27.24 -7.69 4.71
N ALA A 219 -27.24 -8.76 5.51
CA ALA A 219 -26.02 -9.39 5.99
C ALA A 219 -25.14 -9.87 4.83
N VAL A 220 -23.83 -9.93 5.05
CA VAL A 220 -22.84 -10.39 4.06
C VAL A 220 -21.88 -11.33 4.76
N ILE A 221 -21.78 -12.58 4.31
CA ILE A 221 -20.80 -13.53 4.84
C ILE A 221 -19.39 -13.16 4.41
N HIS A 222 -18.40 -13.64 5.16
CA HIS A 222 -17.00 -13.32 4.90
C HIS A 222 -16.50 -13.93 3.59
N GLU A 223 -16.88 -15.17 3.30
CA GLU A 223 -16.59 -15.85 2.03
C GLU A 223 -17.53 -17.07 1.81
N MET A 224 -17.53 -17.63 0.59
CA MET A 224 -18.56 -18.57 0.15
C MET A 224 -18.34 -20.03 0.56
N ARG A 225 -17.15 -20.43 0.99
CA ARG A 225 -16.82 -21.84 1.17
C ARG A 225 -16.55 -22.25 2.60
N GLU A 226 -15.65 -21.53 3.27
CA GLU A 226 -15.13 -21.99 4.56
C GLU A 226 -15.58 -21.12 5.73
N ASN A 227 -16.01 -19.89 5.46
CA ASN A 227 -16.33 -18.94 6.49
C ASN A 227 -17.63 -18.16 6.23
N TYR A 228 -18.72 -18.73 6.68
CA TYR A 228 -20.06 -18.12 6.59
C TYR A 228 -20.34 -17.06 7.66
N LYS A 229 -19.33 -16.57 8.37
CA LYS A 229 -19.51 -15.56 9.40
C LYS A 229 -19.77 -14.19 8.80
N VAL A 230 -20.60 -13.42 9.46
CA VAL A 230 -20.83 -12.02 9.10
C VAL A 230 -19.88 -11.16 9.92
N VAL A 231 -19.04 -10.40 9.24
CA VAL A 231 -18.09 -9.45 9.84
C VAL A 231 -18.59 -8.05 9.64
N THR A 232 -18.72 -7.29 10.72
CA THR A 232 -19.25 -5.92 10.73
C THR A 232 -18.62 -5.05 9.63
N GLY A 233 -17.30 -5.02 9.56
CA GLY A 233 -16.59 -4.22 8.57
C GLY A 233 -16.87 -4.64 7.12
N ASN A 234 -17.17 -5.91 6.86
CA ASN A 234 -17.50 -6.37 5.50
C ASN A 234 -18.87 -5.86 5.06
N VAL A 235 -19.85 -5.83 5.97
CA VAL A 235 -21.19 -5.31 5.66
C VAL A 235 -21.13 -3.81 5.40
N ALA A 236 -20.41 -3.04 6.22
CA ALA A 236 -20.24 -1.60 6.04
C ALA A 236 -19.53 -1.28 4.71
N LYS A 237 -18.45 -2.01 4.39
CA LYS A 237 -17.75 -1.89 3.10
C LYS A 237 -18.65 -2.26 1.92
N THR A 238 -19.48 -3.29 2.05
CA THR A 238 -20.43 -3.70 1.01
C THR A 238 -21.45 -2.58 0.73
N ALA A 239 -21.97 -1.93 1.78
CA ALA A 239 -22.86 -0.81 1.61
C ALA A 239 -22.20 0.33 0.80
N MET A 240 -20.96 0.67 1.13
CA MET A 240 -20.20 1.71 0.44
C MET A 240 -19.94 1.34 -1.03
N ILE A 241 -19.35 0.16 -1.27
CA ILE A 241 -18.87 -0.17 -2.61
C ILE A 241 -19.98 -0.41 -3.62
N LEU A 242 -21.09 -1.05 -3.20
CA LEU A 242 -22.22 -1.27 -4.10
C LEU A 242 -22.95 0.03 -4.47
N ALA A 243 -23.02 1.04 -3.58
CA ALA A 243 -23.52 2.36 -3.92
C ALA A 243 -22.59 3.05 -4.93
N ARG A 244 -21.28 3.03 -4.71
CA ARG A 244 -20.28 3.62 -5.60
C ARG A 244 -20.34 2.99 -7.00
N ILE A 245 -20.34 1.66 -7.09
CA ILE A 245 -20.44 0.94 -8.36
C ILE A 245 -21.78 1.23 -9.05
N SER A 246 -22.90 1.23 -8.32
CA SER A 246 -24.21 1.60 -8.88
C SER A 246 -24.15 2.93 -9.61
N ARG A 247 -23.57 3.95 -8.97
CA ARG A 247 -23.41 5.27 -9.59
C ARG A 247 -22.55 5.22 -10.86
N LEU A 248 -21.44 4.50 -10.84
CA LEU A 248 -20.51 4.40 -11.97
C LEU A 248 -21.10 3.69 -13.19
N ILE A 249 -21.92 2.66 -12.99
CA ILE A 249 -22.47 1.87 -14.11
C ILE A 249 -23.86 2.33 -14.53
N LYS A 250 -24.46 3.31 -13.86
CA LYS A 250 -25.86 3.73 -14.07
C LYS A 250 -26.21 4.00 -15.54
N ASN A 251 -25.34 4.68 -16.26
CA ASN A 251 -25.58 5.03 -17.67
C ASN A 251 -25.27 3.86 -18.63
N LYS A 252 -24.54 2.84 -18.18
CA LYS A 252 -24.15 1.68 -18.99
C LYS A 252 -25.07 0.48 -18.78
N ASN A 253 -25.52 0.26 -17.56
CA ASN A 253 -26.39 -0.84 -17.17
C ASN A 253 -27.35 -0.41 -16.04
N PRO A 254 -28.43 0.32 -16.36
CA PRO A 254 -29.35 0.86 -15.34
C PRO A 254 -29.99 -0.19 -14.45
N LEU A 255 -30.34 -1.36 -14.99
CA LEU A 255 -30.99 -2.44 -14.22
C LEU A 255 -30.04 -3.02 -13.18
N LEU A 256 -28.79 -3.26 -13.56
CA LEU A 256 -27.76 -3.77 -12.64
C LEU A 256 -27.39 -2.71 -11.60
N ALA A 257 -27.29 -1.44 -12.01
CA ALA A 257 -27.06 -0.33 -11.11
C ALA A 257 -28.14 -0.23 -10.02
N ASP A 258 -29.41 -0.34 -10.39
CA ASP A 258 -30.53 -0.32 -9.45
C ASP A 258 -30.48 -1.53 -8.50
N SER A 259 -30.13 -2.70 -9.00
CA SER A 259 -29.92 -3.90 -8.17
C SER A 259 -28.83 -3.68 -7.13
N TYR A 260 -27.67 -3.15 -7.52
CA TYR A 260 -26.57 -2.89 -6.58
C TYR A 260 -26.94 -1.81 -5.56
N LEU A 261 -27.67 -0.75 -5.97
CA LEU A 261 -28.14 0.28 -5.06
C LEU A 261 -29.09 -0.30 -3.99
N LYS A 262 -30.05 -1.13 -4.39
CA LYS A 262 -30.95 -1.80 -3.44
C LYS A 262 -30.19 -2.68 -2.44
N ARG A 263 -29.20 -3.40 -2.92
CA ARG A 263 -28.35 -4.25 -2.07
C ARG A 263 -27.47 -3.44 -1.12
N SER A 264 -26.94 -2.31 -1.58
CA SER A 264 -26.21 -1.36 -0.74
C SER A 264 -27.08 -0.83 0.41
N VAL A 265 -28.31 -0.41 0.11
CA VAL A 265 -29.28 0.08 1.12
C VAL A 265 -29.60 -1.04 2.14
N LYS A 266 -29.78 -2.28 1.68
CA LYS A 266 -30.01 -3.43 2.59
C LYS A 266 -28.84 -3.67 3.52
N ALA A 267 -27.60 -3.66 3.00
CA ALA A 267 -26.39 -3.80 3.81
C ALA A 267 -26.26 -2.65 4.81
N TYR A 268 -26.50 -1.41 4.38
CA TYR A 268 -26.48 -0.25 5.26
C TYR A 268 -27.49 -0.35 6.41
N ASN A 269 -28.72 -0.73 6.09
CA ASN A 269 -29.78 -0.89 7.11
C ASN A 269 -29.46 -2.02 8.08
N TRP A 270 -28.95 -3.15 7.56
CA TRP A 270 -28.57 -4.28 8.40
C TRP A 270 -27.51 -3.88 9.41
N ILE A 271 -26.40 -3.27 8.97
CA ILE A 271 -25.30 -2.88 9.85
C ILE A 271 -25.70 -1.77 10.82
N SER A 272 -26.57 -0.83 10.41
CA SER A 272 -27.12 0.22 11.30
C SER A 272 -27.98 -0.36 12.41
N THR A 273 -28.66 -1.48 12.17
CA THR A 273 -29.54 -2.14 13.14
C THR A 273 -28.76 -3.06 14.09
N TYR A 274 -27.81 -3.81 13.55
CA TYR A 274 -27.16 -4.90 14.27
C TYR A 274 -25.70 -4.61 14.66
N GLY A 275 -25.04 -3.61 14.07
CA GLY A 275 -23.66 -3.26 14.43
C GLY A 275 -23.52 -2.69 15.83
N PRO A 276 -22.32 -2.69 16.39
CA PRO A 276 -21.03 -3.12 15.87
C PRO A 276 -20.66 -4.57 16.16
N VAL A 277 -21.49 -5.34 16.83
CA VAL A 277 -21.07 -6.57 17.53
C VAL A 277 -21.71 -7.77 16.92
N LEU A 278 -21.41 -8.14 15.72
CA LEU A 278 -22.17 -9.21 15.21
C LEU A 278 -21.36 -10.34 14.67
N HIS A 279 -21.72 -11.50 15.12
CA HIS A 279 -21.42 -12.79 14.54
C HIS A 279 -19.94 -13.11 14.34
N TRP A 280 -19.09 -12.42 15.02
CA TRP A 280 -17.79 -12.88 15.33
C TRP A 280 -17.94 -13.85 16.49
N ASP A 281 -18.27 -15.06 16.20
CA ASP A 281 -18.31 -16.03 17.26
C ASP A 281 -16.92 -16.24 17.88
N ASN A 282 -16.89 -16.93 19.00
CA ASN A 282 -15.66 -17.21 19.73
C ASN A 282 -14.73 -18.19 19.01
N THR A 283 -15.09 -18.71 17.85
CA THR A 283 -14.29 -19.70 17.13
C THR A 283 -13.19 -19.10 16.29
N ASN A 284 -13.21 -17.78 16.14
CA ASN A 284 -12.08 -17.05 15.68
C ASN A 284 -11.47 -17.56 14.38
N TYR A 285 -12.03 -17.10 13.30
CA TYR A 285 -11.61 -17.43 11.96
C TYR A 285 -10.09 -17.36 11.78
N PHE A 286 -9.45 -16.28 12.20
CA PHE A 286 -8.02 -16.10 12.03
C PHE A 286 -7.18 -17.08 12.86
N ALA A 287 -7.62 -17.44 14.06
CA ALA A 287 -6.94 -18.47 14.82
C ALA A 287 -7.00 -19.83 14.14
N ILE A 288 -8.13 -20.13 13.51
CA ILE A 288 -8.31 -21.40 12.81
C ILE A 288 -7.49 -21.44 11.53
N THR A 289 -7.60 -20.42 10.69
CA THR A 289 -6.95 -20.40 9.37
C THR A 289 -5.46 -20.15 9.42
N HIS A 290 -4.97 -19.44 10.42
CA HIS A 290 -3.58 -19.06 10.53
C HIS A 290 -2.84 -19.78 11.67
N GLY A 291 -3.46 -20.77 12.27
CA GLY A 291 -2.85 -21.53 13.38
C GLY A 291 -2.55 -20.69 14.62
N ALA A 292 -3.16 -19.53 14.73
CA ALA A 292 -2.87 -18.62 15.80
C ALA A 292 -3.48 -19.10 17.12
N PRO A 293 -2.69 -19.34 18.16
CA PRO A 293 -3.18 -19.69 19.51
C PRO A 293 -3.85 -18.50 20.21
N TYR A 294 -4.05 -17.48 19.50
CA TYR A 294 -4.46 -16.18 19.96
C TYR A 294 -5.92 -16.10 20.07
N GLY A 295 -6.48 -16.87 20.92
CA GLY A 295 -7.90 -16.81 21.09
C GLY A 295 -8.41 -15.43 20.73
N MET A 296 -9.18 -15.33 19.69
CA MET A 296 -9.78 -14.09 19.38
C MET A 296 -10.55 -13.66 20.54
N ARG A 297 -10.17 -12.60 20.92
CA ARG A 297 -10.80 -11.92 21.99
C ARG A 297 -12.16 -11.50 21.49
N LYS A 298 -13.09 -11.42 22.40
CA LYS A 298 -14.46 -10.99 22.10
C LYS A 298 -14.42 -9.78 21.17
N PRO A 299 -15.25 -9.75 20.13
CA PRO A 299 -15.38 -8.58 19.27
C PRO A 299 -15.59 -7.34 20.13
N PRO A 300 -15.07 -6.19 19.70
CA PRO A 300 -15.30 -4.96 20.44
C PRO A 300 -16.79 -4.69 20.57
N LYS A 301 -17.23 -4.30 21.74
CA LYS A 301 -18.61 -3.84 21.97
C LYS A 301 -18.88 -2.47 21.37
N GLU A 302 -17.83 -1.77 20.96
CA GLU A 302 -17.87 -0.45 20.40
C GLU A 302 -17.57 -0.48 18.90
N TRP A 303 -18.06 0.49 18.18
CA TRP A 303 -17.70 0.71 16.79
C TRP A 303 -16.22 1.02 16.66
N MET A 304 -15.51 0.26 15.84
CA MET A 304 -14.17 0.64 15.43
C MET A 304 -14.22 1.84 14.50
N THR A 305 -13.24 2.72 14.61
CA THR A 305 -13.14 3.91 13.75
C THR A 305 -13.17 3.55 12.27
N ARG A 306 -12.46 2.49 11.87
CA ARG A 306 -12.46 2.00 10.50
C ARG A 306 -13.86 1.65 9.97
N ASP A 307 -14.71 1.09 10.82
CA ASP A 307 -16.06 0.68 10.42
C ASP A 307 -17.01 1.90 10.35
N LEU A 308 -16.85 2.86 11.27
CA LEU A 308 -17.55 4.15 11.20
C LEU A 308 -17.21 4.94 9.94
N ILE A 309 -15.95 4.90 9.53
CA ILE A 309 -15.50 5.56 8.30
C ILE A 309 -16.18 4.93 7.08
N MET A 310 -16.31 3.62 7.06
CA MET A 310 -17.03 2.94 5.97
C MET A 310 -18.52 3.31 5.97
N MET A 311 -19.15 3.47 7.13
CA MET A 311 -20.52 3.93 7.23
C MET A 311 -20.69 5.39 6.80
N MET A 312 -19.74 6.24 7.16
CA MET A 312 -19.70 7.63 6.68
C MET A 312 -19.60 7.66 5.15
N TRP A 313 -18.65 6.89 4.58
CA TRP A 313 -18.47 6.84 3.13
C TRP A 313 -19.66 6.20 2.41
N ALA A 314 -20.25 5.14 2.96
CA ALA A 314 -21.49 4.56 2.44
C ALA A 314 -22.62 5.60 2.39
N SER A 315 -22.74 6.42 3.43
CA SER A 315 -23.73 7.50 3.47
C SER A 315 -23.47 8.56 2.39
N VAL A 316 -22.21 8.92 2.16
CA VAL A 316 -21.81 9.84 1.09
C VAL A 316 -22.14 9.25 -0.30
N GLU A 317 -21.79 7.99 -0.54
CA GLU A 317 -22.07 7.36 -1.84
C GLU A 317 -23.58 7.15 -2.10
N LEU A 318 -24.35 6.80 -1.07
CA LEU A 318 -25.81 6.72 -1.17
C LEU A 318 -26.42 8.10 -1.48
N TYR A 319 -25.92 9.16 -0.84
CA TYR A 319 -26.32 10.52 -1.15
C TYR A 319 -26.02 10.88 -2.63
N LYS A 320 -24.82 10.55 -3.13
CA LYS A 320 -24.45 10.74 -4.54
C LYS A 320 -25.34 9.94 -5.50
N CYS A 321 -25.92 8.84 -5.04
CA CYS A 321 -26.93 8.08 -5.79
C CYS A 321 -28.34 8.71 -5.76
N GLY A 322 -28.50 9.88 -5.17
CA GLY A 322 -29.79 10.59 -5.06
C GLY A 322 -30.60 10.25 -3.80
N LYS A 323 -30.01 9.52 -2.85
CA LYS A 323 -30.61 9.18 -1.56
C LYS A 323 -30.30 10.28 -0.53
N THR A 324 -31.00 11.42 -0.64
CA THR A 324 -30.67 12.64 0.12
C THR A 324 -30.80 12.50 1.63
N GLU A 325 -31.61 11.56 2.11
CA GLU A 325 -31.80 11.21 3.52
C GLU A 325 -30.50 10.76 4.22
N TYR A 326 -29.52 10.28 3.48
CA TYR A 326 -28.22 9.84 4.04
C TYR A 326 -27.24 10.98 4.35
N LYS A 327 -27.55 12.22 3.95
CA LYS A 327 -26.70 13.38 4.28
C LYS A 327 -26.48 13.53 5.78
N GLN A 328 -27.55 13.49 6.57
CA GLN A 328 -27.47 13.64 8.02
C GLN A 328 -26.69 12.49 8.66
N ASN A 329 -26.82 11.27 8.13
CA ASN A 329 -26.07 10.12 8.60
C ASN A 329 -24.56 10.31 8.37
N ALA A 330 -24.12 10.80 7.20
CA ALA A 330 -22.72 11.11 6.93
C ALA A 330 -22.17 12.13 7.93
N ILE A 331 -22.91 13.21 8.20
CA ILE A 331 -22.53 14.25 9.17
C ILE A 331 -22.42 13.67 10.59
N ASN A 332 -23.37 12.85 11.00
CA ASN A 332 -23.34 12.21 12.33
C ASN A 332 -22.12 11.31 12.51
N TYR A 333 -21.78 10.49 11.49
CA TYR A 333 -20.56 9.67 11.52
C TYR A 333 -19.30 10.53 11.50
N ALA A 334 -19.26 11.59 10.69
CA ALA A 334 -18.13 12.52 10.68
C ALA A 334 -17.88 13.14 12.05
N ASN A 335 -18.93 13.62 12.73
CA ASN A 335 -18.83 14.18 14.07
C ASN A 335 -18.27 13.15 15.08
N ARG A 336 -18.73 11.90 15.01
CA ARG A 336 -18.25 10.82 15.85
C ARG A 336 -16.80 10.44 15.56
N ILE A 337 -16.35 10.53 14.30
CA ILE A 337 -14.97 10.24 13.93
C ILE A 337 -14.04 11.40 14.31
N MET A 338 -14.46 12.64 14.12
CA MET A 338 -13.64 13.82 14.45
C MET A 338 -13.20 13.84 15.91
N VAL A 339 -14.06 13.45 16.86
CA VAL A 339 -13.70 13.41 18.28
C VAL A 339 -12.68 12.32 18.62
N ARG A 340 -12.44 11.38 17.71
CA ARG A 340 -11.40 10.35 17.82
C ARG A 340 -10.06 10.78 17.23
N GLN A 341 -9.94 11.98 16.68
CA GLN A 341 -8.66 12.45 16.16
C GLN A 341 -7.70 12.70 17.32
N VAL A 342 -6.51 12.10 17.26
CA VAL A 342 -5.50 12.17 18.32
C VAL A 342 -5.02 13.60 18.48
N PRO A 343 -5.19 14.22 19.65
CA PRO A 343 -4.67 15.55 19.92
C PRO A 343 -3.17 15.50 20.28
N LYS A 344 -2.47 16.61 20.06
CA LYS A 344 -1.04 16.74 20.37
C LYS A 344 -0.70 16.37 21.83
N THR A 345 -1.60 16.67 22.76
CA THR A 345 -1.43 16.41 24.21
C THR A 345 -1.42 14.92 24.59
N ARG A 346 -1.83 14.03 23.66
CA ARG A 346 -1.88 12.58 23.87
C ARG A 346 -0.99 11.79 22.91
N ALA A 347 -0.09 12.46 22.21
CA ALA A 347 0.84 11.87 21.26
C ALA A 347 2.08 11.32 21.98
N GLU A 348 2.08 10.08 22.44
CA GLU A 348 3.22 9.45 23.13
C GLU A 348 4.45 9.30 22.25
N ASP A 349 4.26 9.13 20.95
CA ASP A 349 5.31 8.98 19.93
C ASP A 349 5.56 10.27 19.15
N GLY A 350 4.94 11.38 19.54
CA GLY A 350 5.02 12.68 18.88
C GLY A 350 4.12 12.82 17.65
N LEU A 351 3.43 11.75 17.21
CA LEU A 351 2.52 11.76 16.08
C LEU A 351 1.08 11.99 16.53
N TYR A 352 0.38 12.93 15.92
CA TYR A 352 -1.01 13.26 16.22
C TYR A 352 -1.77 13.62 14.94
N GLY A 353 -3.10 13.71 15.01
CA GLY A 353 -3.92 13.97 13.82
C GLY A 353 -4.44 12.72 13.12
N HIS A 354 -3.91 11.53 13.42
CA HIS A 354 -4.55 10.25 13.08
C HIS A 354 -5.68 9.94 14.07
N PHE A 355 -6.27 8.74 14.02
CA PHE A 355 -7.48 8.44 14.79
C PHE A 355 -7.28 7.31 15.79
N TYR A 356 -7.93 7.41 16.94
CA TYR A 356 -8.09 6.31 17.88
C TYR A 356 -8.89 5.16 17.25
N THR A 357 -8.62 3.95 17.72
CA THR A 357 -9.32 2.75 17.25
C THR A 357 -10.78 2.72 17.68
N TYR A 358 -11.08 3.22 18.88
CA TYR A 358 -12.41 3.19 19.53
C TYR A 358 -12.81 4.55 20.10
N ASP A 359 -14.08 4.66 20.57
CA ASP A 359 -14.61 5.82 21.30
C ASP A 359 -13.91 6.05 22.65
N SER A 360 -13.41 5.00 23.28
CA SER A 360 -12.80 5.03 24.62
C SER A 360 -11.52 5.83 24.71
N TYR A 361 -10.97 6.33 23.62
CA TYR A 361 -9.67 7.02 23.56
C TYR A 361 -8.52 6.20 24.16
N ASP A 362 -8.68 4.90 24.26
CA ASP A 362 -7.71 4.02 24.87
C ASP A 362 -6.90 3.26 23.82
N PHE A 363 -5.66 3.72 23.61
CA PHE A 363 -4.71 3.01 22.77
C PHE A 363 -4.15 1.75 23.44
N THR A 364 -4.36 1.56 24.71
CA THR A 364 -4.02 0.29 25.37
C THR A 364 -5.01 -0.81 25.02
N GLU A 365 -6.19 -0.43 24.55
CA GLU A 365 -7.08 -1.35 23.85
C GLU A 365 -6.45 -1.83 22.55
N LYS A 366 -6.73 -3.04 22.21
CA LYS A 366 -6.10 -3.80 21.17
C LYS A 366 -6.31 -3.21 19.79
N ALA A 367 -5.27 -2.76 19.14
CA ALA A 367 -5.29 -2.39 17.75
C ALA A 367 -5.28 -3.63 16.85
N ASN A 368 -6.19 -3.67 15.89
CA ASN A 368 -6.19 -4.70 14.86
C ASN A 368 -5.23 -4.29 13.75
N ILE A 369 -4.16 -5.04 13.56
CA ILE A 369 -3.17 -4.77 12.53
C ILE A 369 -3.62 -5.35 11.21
N HIS A 370 -3.52 -6.63 11.08
CA HIS A 370 -3.90 -7.42 9.92
C HIS A 370 -4.54 -8.70 10.47
N CYS A 371 -5.38 -9.32 9.75
CA CYS A 371 -5.94 -10.61 10.15
C CYS A 371 -6.45 -10.68 11.60
N GLY A 372 -6.81 -9.57 12.21
CA GLY A 372 -7.35 -9.57 13.56
C GLY A 372 -6.32 -9.73 14.69
N ALA A 373 -5.02 -9.53 14.41
CA ALA A 373 -4.01 -9.48 15.47
C ALA A 373 -4.27 -8.32 16.44
N TRP A 374 -4.37 -8.62 17.73
CA TRP A 374 -4.71 -7.68 18.77
C TRP A 374 -3.63 -7.64 19.84
N ASN A 375 -3.07 -6.46 20.10
CA ASN A 375 -2.10 -6.28 21.16
C ASN A 375 -2.26 -4.92 21.83
N ALA A 376 -2.39 -4.91 23.16
CA ALA A 376 -2.57 -3.69 23.94
C ALA A 376 -1.38 -2.70 23.84
N ASN A 377 -0.19 -3.18 23.53
CA ASN A 377 1.02 -2.37 23.41
C ASN A 377 1.27 -1.85 22.00
N TYR A 378 0.43 -2.21 21.03
CA TYR A 378 0.58 -1.84 19.64
C TYR A 378 -0.49 -0.85 19.20
N LYS A 379 -0.06 0.24 18.61
CA LYS A 379 -0.91 1.28 18.02
C LYS A 379 -0.75 1.23 16.51
N ALA A 380 -1.70 0.62 15.81
CA ALA A 380 -1.73 0.59 14.36
C ALA A 380 -2.37 1.85 13.80
N TYR A 381 -1.61 2.72 13.17
CA TYR A 381 -2.12 3.95 12.58
C TYR A 381 -3.01 3.68 11.37
N ASN A 382 -2.71 2.64 10.61
CA ASN A 382 -3.36 2.31 9.36
C ASN A 382 -4.44 1.21 9.48
N GLN A 383 -4.57 0.60 10.63
CA GLN A 383 -5.63 -0.37 11.00
C GLN A 383 -5.97 -1.39 9.91
N GLY A 384 -4.94 -2.05 9.37
CA GLY A 384 -5.11 -3.28 8.61
C GLY A 384 -5.85 -3.18 7.29
N GLY A 385 -5.69 -2.12 6.52
CA GLY A 385 -6.21 -2.03 5.16
C GLY A 385 -7.45 -1.15 4.99
N HIS A 386 -7.85 -0.43 6.02
CA HIS A 386 -8.84 0.62 5.90
C HIS A 386 -8.22 2.01 5.67
N PHE A 387 -6.91 2.10 5.85
CA PHE A 387 -6.13 3.23 5.41
C PHE A 387 -6.05 3.27 3.85
N PRO A 388 -6.13 4.40 3.18
CA PRO A 388 -6.25 5.77 3.70
C PRO A 388 -7.70 6.27 3.83
N HIS A 389 -8.65 5.37 3.78
CA HIS A 389 -10.07 5.69 3.68
C HIS A 389 -10.58 6.62 4.79
N TYR A 390 -9.82 6.75 5.88
CA TYR A 390 -10.13 7.64 6.98
C TYR A 390 -10.43 9.08 6.54
N ILE A 391 -9.74 9.55 5.52
CA ILE A 391 -9.77 10.96 5.13
C ILE A 391 -10.57 11.20 3.86
N ILE A 392 -10.60 10.24 2.93
CA ILE A 392 -11.31 10.40 1.65
C ILE A 392 -12.77 10.86 1.82
N PRO A 393 -13.59 10.23 2.69
CA PRO A 393 -14.97 10.71 2.88
C PRO A 393 -15.06 12.13 3.43
N PHE A 394 -14.12 12.59 4.25
CA PHE A 394 -14.06 13.97 4.72
C PHE A 394 -13.78 14.96 3.58
N ILE A 395 -12.85 14.61 2.68
CA ILE A 395 -12.54 15.40 1.49
C ILE A 395 -13.80 15.53 0.60
N GLU A 396 -14.46 14.40 0.35
CA GLU A 396 -15.70 14.37 -0.44
C GLU A 396 -16.83 15.17 0.19
N MET A 397 -17.05 15.04 1.49
CA MET A 397 -18.05 15.83 2.23
C MET A 397 -17.76 17.33 2.15
N SER A 398 -16.50 17.73 2.31
CA SER A 398 -16.09 19.14 2.23
C SER A 398 -16.33 19.72 0.84
N SER A 399 -16.18 18.92 -0.21
CA SER A 399 -16.50 19.32 -1.58
C SER A 399 -18.01 19.38 -1.82
N LEU A 400 -18.75 18.31 -1.46
CA LEU A 400 -20.19 18.20 -1.71
C LEU A 400 -21.02 19.22 -0.92
N TRP A 401 -20.59 19.54 0.28
CA TRP A 401 -21.32 20.40 1.23
C TRP A 401 -20.44 21.54 1.75
N SER A 402 -19.76 22.23 0.83
CA SER A 402 -18.80 23.31 1.16
C SER A 402 -19.41 24.45 1.98
N ASN A 403 -20.71 24.71 1.83
CA ASN A 403 -21.46 25.73 2.58
C ASN A 403 -22.02 25.22 3.92
N HIS A 404 -21.78 23.97 4.31
CA HIS A 404 -22.22 23.45 5.59
C HIS A 404 -21.40 24.07 6.75
N GLU A 405 -22.05 24.33 7.88
CA GLU A 405 -21.39 24.94 9.05
C GLU A 405 -20.15 24.16 9.56
N ASP A 406 -20.17 22.84 9.44
CA ASP A 406 -19.06 21.97 9.83
C ASP A 406 -17.99 21.79 8.75
N SER A 407 -18.14 22.35 7.56
CA SER A 407 -17.18 22.18 6.47
C SER A 407 -15.76 22.60 6.88
N LYS A 408 -15.64 23.68 7.65
CA LYS A 408 -14.33 24.12 8.21
C LYS A 408 -13.72 23.09 9.16
N LYS A 409 -14.51 22.38 9.95
CA LYS A 409 -14.05 21.34 10.88
C LYS A 409 -13.55 20.10 10.10
N TRP A 410 -14.29 19.71 9.06
CA TRP A 410 -13.86 18.60 8.19
C TRP A 410 -12.53 18.91 7.53
N ASN A 411 -12.39 20.10 6.94
CA ASN A 411 -11.12 20.54 6.34
C ASN A 411 -9.98 20.61 7.35
N GLN A 412 -10.24 21.05 8.58
CA GLN A 412 -9.23 21.07 9.64
C GLN A 412 -8.81 19.65 10.06
N THR A 413 -9.75 18.71 10.11
CA THR A 413 -9.47 17.29 10.37
C THR A 413 -8.57 16.70 9.29
N VAL A 414 -8.88 16.97 8.00
CA VAL A 414 -8.06 16.57 6.85
C VAL A 414 -6.66 17.17 6.93
N LYS A 415 -6.56 18.48 7.18
CA LYS A 415 -5.28 19.19 7.29
C LYS A 415 -4.43 18.68 8.45
N SER A 416 -5.05 18.40 9.59
CA SER A 416 -4.36 17.83 10.76
C SER A 416 -3.81 16.43 10.44
N PHE A 417 -4.58 15.59 9.76
CA PHE A 417 -4.10 14.28 9.33
C PHE A 417 -2.91 14.39 8.37
N ALA A 418 -2.94 15.32 7.42
CA ALA A 418 -1.88 15.53 6.46
C ALA A 418 -0.57 15.99 7.12
N TYR A 419 -0.63 17.09 7.87
CA TYR A 419 0.58 17.79 8.34
C TYR A 419 1.05 17.39 9.74
N ASN A 420 0.16 16.88 10.59
CA ASN A 420 0.55 16.48 11.95
C ASN A 420 0.76 14.98 12.10
N TYR A 421 0.29 14.19 11.11
CA TYR A 421 0.49 12.75 11.11
C TYR A 421 1.27 12.26 9.89
N LEU A 422 0.74 12.38 8.66
CA LEU A 422 1.35 11.74 7.47
C LEU A 422 2.77 12.24 7.22
N VAL A 423 2.97 13.55 7.16
CA VAL A 423 4.28 14.15 6.91
C VAL A 423 5.31 13.79 7.98
N PRO A 424 5.07 14.05 9.30
CA PRO A 424 6.06 13.68 10.30
C PRO A 424 6.27 12.18 10.45
N ALA A 425 5.25 11.34 10.20
CA ALA A 425 5.39 9.89 10.24
C ALA A 425 6.33 9.38 9.13
N THR A 426 6.13 9.83 7.89
CA THR A 426 6.96 9.42 6.75
C THR A 426 8.39 9.98 6.83
N ASN A 427 8.60 11.07 7.54
CA ASN A 427 9.94 11.63 7.80
C ASN A 427 10.77 10.83 8.82
N GLN A 428 10.20 9.79 9.45
CA GLN A 428 10.93 8.96 10.43
C GLN A 428 11.94 7.99 9.79
N ASN A 429 11.95 7.87 8.47
CA ASN A 429 12.87 7.00 7.75
C ASN A 429 13.34 7.63 6.42
N PRO A 430 14.49 7.21 5.89
CA PRO A 430 15.08 7.85 4.71
C PRO A 430 14.34 7.55 3.38
N PHE A 431 13.40 6.62 3.39
CA PHE A 431 12.61 6.21 2.22
C PHE A 431 11.26 6.91 2.11
N LYS A 432 10.87 7.71 3.10
CA LYS A 432 9.56 8.37 3.18
C LYS A 432 8.38 7.39 3.24
N ILE A 433 8.60 6.12 3.60
CA ILE A 433 7.50 5.16 3.77
C ILE A 433 6.71 5.46 5.05
N LEU A 434 5.41 5.16 4.99
CA LEU A 434 4.52 5.32 6.14
C LEU A 434 4.74 4.19 7.16
N PRO A 435 5.06 4.48 8.43
CA PRO A 435 5.16 3.47 9.46
C PRO A 435 3.84 2.70 9.66
N ALA A 436 3.95 1.41 9.93
CA ALA A 436 2.80 0.57 10.25
C ALA A 436 2.12 0.97 11.57
N GLY A 437 2.91 1.38 12.55
CA GLY A 437 2.41 1.81 13.85
C GLY A 437 3.51 2.00 14.87
N TYR A 438 3.09 2.11 16.14
CA TYR A 438 3.98 2.28 17.29
C TYR A 438 3.77 1.14 18.29
N TYR A 439 4.85 0.58 18.80
CA TYR A 439 4.82 -0.40 19.86
C TYR A 439 5.55 0.13 21.10
N LYS A 440 4.85 0.18 22.24
CA LYS A 440 5.41 0.70 23.50
C LYS A 440 6.64 -0.10 23.93
N GLY A 441 7.76 0.60 24.14
CA GLY A 441 9.04 0.00 24.51
C GLY A 441 9.92 -0.44 23.33
N ILE A 442 9.41 -0.40 22.10
CA ILE A 442 10.20 -0.63 20.87
C ILE A 442 10.29 0.65 20.03
N GLY A 443 9.18 1.37 19.85
CA GLY A 443 9.09 2.54 19.00
C GLY A 443 8.29 2.30 17.72
N LEU A 444 8.55 3.11 16.69
CA LEU A 444 7.89 3.00 15.40
C LEU A 444 8.31 1.73 14.65
N LEU A 445 7.32 1.04 14.12
CA LEU A 445 7.47 -0.11 13.25
C LEU A 445 7.22 0.36 11.81
N ASN A 446 8.26 0.35 10.99
CA ASN A 446 8.19 0.99 9.67
C ASN A 446 7.56 0.13 8.59
N TRP A 447 7.82 -1.19 8.59
CA TRP A 447 7.17 -2.09 7.62
C TRP A 447 6.10 -2.94 8.28
N SER A 448 6.46 -3.87 9.13
CA SER A 448 5.51 -4.65 9.92
C SER A 448 6.19 -5.18 11.17
N GLY A 449 5.55 -5.04 12.32
CA GLY A 449 5.99 -5.68 13.56
C GLY A 449 5.49 -7.12 13.72
N TRP A 450 4.84 -7.67 12.69
CA TRP A 450 4.08 -8.90 12.77
C TRP A 450 4.28 -9.76 11.53
N TYR A 451 3.50 -10.80 11.44
CA TYR A 451 3.49 -11.83 10.43
C TYR A 451 3.39 -11.33 8.97
N HIS A 452 2.62 -10.31 8.67
CA HIS A 452 2.45 -9.85 7.30
C HIS A 452 3.12 -8.50 7.03
N GLY A 453 3.79 -8.40 5.90
CA GLY A 453 4.22 -7.13 5.33
C GLY A 453 3.04 -6.23 4.90
N HIS A 454 3.30 -4.95 4.69
CA HIS A 454 2.28 -3.92 4.52
C HIS A 454 2.35 -3.20 3.17
N ASN A 455 2.78 -3.85 2.10
CA ASN A 455 2.91 -3.21 0.78
C ASN A 455 1.63 -2.52 0.30
N LYS A 456 0.44 -3.06 0.64
CA LYS A 456 -0.83 -2.38 0.39
C LYS A 456 -0.90 -0.98 1.00
N ILE A 457 -0.35 -0.83 2.20
CA ILE A 457 -0.38 0.45 2.94
C ILE A 457 0.51 1.49 2.27
N PHE A 458 1.66 1.08 1.75
CA PHE A 458 2.54 1.98 1.01
C PHE A 458 1.86 2.50 -0.26
N GLY A 459 1.18 1.64 -1.01
CA GLY A 459 0.37 2.08 -2.14
C GLY A 459 -0.73 3.07 -1.75
N TYR A 460 -1.48 2.78 -0.68
CA TYR A 460 -2.50 3.69 -0.18
C TYR A 460 -1.92 5.00 0.39
N ALA A 461 -0.76 4.95 1.05
CA ALA A 461 -0.08 6.14 1.54
C ALA A 461 0.33 7.06 0.38
N ALA A 462 0.80 6.46 -0.72
CA ALA A 462 1.10 7.20 -1.94
C ALA A 462 -0.16 7.88 -2.51
N GLY A 463 -1.26 7.14 -2.61
CA GLY A 463 -2.54 7.70 -3.08
C GLY A 463 -3.03 8.86 -2.22
N LEU A 464 -2.96 8.70 -0.91
CA LEU A 464 -3.37 9.75 0.02
C LEU A 464 -2.45 10.98 -0.05
N ALA A 465 -1.15 10.77 -0.18
CA ALA A 465 -0.22 11.88 -0.38
C ALA A 465 -0.55 12.67 -1.66
N MET A 466 -0.94 11.99 -2.73
CA MET A 466 -1.37 12.67 -3.96
C MET A 466 -2.70 13.42 -3.80
N GLU A 467 -3.65 12.94 -2.99
CA GLU A 467 -4.84 13.72 -2.61
C GLU A 467 -4.45 15.02 -1.89
N PHE A 468 -3.49 14.93 -0.97
CA PHE A 468 -3.01 16.13 -0.27
C PHE A 468 -2.21 17.06 -1.18
N TYR A 469 -1.45 16.53 -2.13
CA TYR A 469 -0.82 17.35 -3.17
C TYR A 469 -1.87 18.12 -3.99
N HIS A 470 -2.93 17.43 -4.41
CA HIS A 470 -4.03 18.05 -5.14
C HIS A 470 -4.74 19.16 -4.32
N LEU A 471 -4.92 18.94 -3.00
CA LEU A 471 -5.57 19.91 -2.12
C LEU A 471 -4.69 21.10 -1.75
N TYR A 472 -3.39 20.89 -1.55
CA TYR A 472 -2.50 21.89 -0.92
C TYR A 472 -1.38 22.37 -1.83
N ASN A 473 -1.15 21.75 -2.98
CA ASN A 473 -0.05 22.03 -3.92
C ASN A 473 1.33 22.05 -3.25
N ASP A 474 1.58 21.14 -2.32
CA ASP A 474 2.82 21.06 -1.53
C ASP A 474 3.66 19.87 -2.00
N GLN A 475 4.86 20.16 -2.51
CA GLN A 475 5.76 19.19 -3.15
C GLN A 475 6.20 18.05 -2.21
N GLN A 476 6.19 18.25 -0.89
CA GLN A 476 6.54 17.18 0.05
C GLN A 476 5.62 15.96 -0.09
N PHE A 477 4.38 16.15 -0.54
CA PHE A 477 3.47 15.02 -0.75
C PHE A 477 3.84 14.20 -1.99
N ILE A 478 4.46 14.81 -3.00
CA ILE A 478 5.03 14.07 -4.14
C ILE A 478 6.20 13.20 -3.67
N GLU A 479 7.08 13.72 -2.81
CA GLU A 479 8.17 12.91 -2.23
C GLU A 479 7.65 11.72 -1.44
N ILE A 480 6.59 11.92 -0.64
CA ILE A 480 5.94 10.85 0.12
C ILE A 480 5.31 9.82 -0.81
N ALA A 481 4.56 10.26 -1.81
CA ALA A 481 3.93 9.36 -2.79
C ALA A 481 4.97 8.52 -3.51
N THR A 482 5.99 9.17 -4.02
CA THR A 482 7.07 8.52 -4.77
C THR A 482 7.85 7.55 -3.91
N GLY A 483 8.24 7.93 -2.68
CA GLY A 483 8.98 7.06 -1.76
C GLY A 483 8.23 5.77 -1.44
N ASN A 484 6.93 5.87 -1.17
CA ASN A 484 6.09 4.71 -0.88
C ASN A 484 5.92 3.79 -2.11
N LEU A 485 5.76 4.33 -3.32
CA LEU A 485 5.70 3.52 -4.54
C LEU A 485 7.06 2.91 -4.89
N GLN A 486 8.13 3.68 -4.81
CA GLN A 486 9.47 3.20 -5.12
C GLN A 486 9.95 2.11 -4.15
N TRP A 487 9.46 2.10 -2.91
CA TRP A 487 9.72 1.00 -1.98
C TRP A 487 9.29 -0.34 -2.57
N ILE A 488 8.11 -0.42 -3.15
CA ILE A 488 7.58 -1.64 -3.76
C ILE A 488 8.37 -2.03 -5.02
N THR A 489 8.96 -1.06 -5.70
CA THR A 489 9.68 -1.30 -6.96
C THR A 489 11.18 -1.60 -6.80
N GLY A 490 11.70 -1.65 -5.56
CA GLY A 490 13.09 -2.00 -5.31
C GLY A 490 13.92 -0.96 -4.53
N LEU A 491 13.44 0.26 -4.36
CA LEU A 491 14.08 1.25 -3.49
C LEU A 491 13.70 1.00 -2.03
N HIS A 492 14.22 -0.06 -1.45
CA HIS A 492 13.89 -0.51 -0.09
C HIS A 492 15.15 -0.82 0.72
N SER A 493 15.00 -1.37 1.92
CA SER A 493 16.11 -1.71 2.81
C SER A 493 17.00 -2.86 2.31
N GLY A 494 16.65 -3.50 1.21
CA GLY A 494 17.31 -4.69 0.66
C GLY A 494 16.72 -5.98 1.20
N PHE A 495 16.71 -7.02 0.37
CA PHE A 495 16.33 -8.37 0.79
C PHE A 495 17.40 -8.99 1.69
N HIS A 496 17.05 -10.06 2.36
CA HIS A 496 17.97 -10.84 3.16
C HIS A 496 19.16 -11.34 2.30
N GLU A 497 20.33 -11.52 2.91
CA GLU A 497 21.57 -11.89 2.23
C GLU A 497 21.52 -13.17 1.38
N ASN A 498 20.54 -14.04 1.63
CA ASN A 498 20.32 -15.26 0.84
C ASN A 498 19.52 -15.03 -0.45
N THR A 499 19.05 -13.82 -0.72
CA THR A 499 18.31 -13.51 -1.94
C THR A 499 19.27 -13.16 -3.08
N PRO A 500 19.05 -13.68 -4.30
CA PRO A 500 19.96 -13.45 -5.42
C PRO A 500 19.99 -12.00 -5.89
N ASP A 501 18.91 -11.25 -5.70
CA ASP A 501 18.78 -9.85 -6.10
C ASP A 501 18.39 -8.97 -4.93
N PHE A 502 19.39 -8.33 -4.33
CA PHE A 502 19.24 -7.52 -3.13
C PHE A 502 18.26 -6.35 -3.27
N SER A 503 18.28 -5.67 -4.42
CA SER A 503 17.33 -4.61 -4.77
C SER A 503 16.37 -5.13 -5.83
N ALA A 504 15.36 -5.91 -5.43
CA ALA A 504 14.40 -6.49 -6.36
C ALA A 504 13.02 -5.83 -6.24
N SER A 505 12.27 -5.81 -7.33
CA SER A 505 10.86 -5.41 -7.33
C SER A 505 10.00 -6.45 -6.61
N MET A 506 9.02 -6.00 -5.86
CA MET A 506 8.02 -6.84 -5.20
C MET A 506 6.79 -7.07 -6.08
N ILE A 507 6.83 -6.63 -7.34
CA ILE A 507 5.75 -6.84 -8.33
C ILE A 507 6.13 -8.03 -9.20
N VAL A 508 5.37 -9.09 -9.13
CA VAL A 508 5.63 -10.34 -9.86
C VAL A 508 5.65 -10.10 -11.37
N GLY A 509 6.71 -10.55 -12.02
CA GLY A 509 6.88 -10.48 -13.47
C GLY A 509 7.14 -9.09 -14.05
N ILE A 510 7.47 -8.09 -13.23
CA ILE A 510 7.78 -6.73 -13.67
C ILE A 510 9.10 -6.25 -13.07
N GLY A 511 10.01 -5.81 -13.94
CA GLY A 511 11.35 -5.40 -13.55
C GLY A 511 12.23 -6.57 -13.11
N ASN A 512 13.37 -6.24 -12.49
CA ASN A 512 14.18 -7.24 -11.79
C ASN A 512 13.52 -7.51 -10.45
N ARG A 513 12.99 -8.70 -10.26
CA ARG A 513 12.13 -9.04 -9.15
C ARG A 513 12.69 -10.15 -8.27
N TYR A 514 12.18 -10.21 -7.07
CA TYR A 514 12.30 -11.38 -6.21
C TYR A 514 11.58 -12.58 -6.87
N LYS A 515 12.27 -13.71 -6.97
CA LYS A 515 11.71 -14.96 -7.52
C LYS A 515 11.00 -15.76 -6.43
N GLU A 516 9.79 -16.20 -6.75
CA GLU A 516 8.94 -16.94 -5.83
C GLU A 516 7.94 -17.82 -6.58
N ASP A 517 7.18 -18.63 -5.85
CA ASP A 517 6.20 -19.58 -6.43
C ASP A 517 4.98 -18.90 -7.09
N TRP A 518 4.85 -17.58 -6.98
CA TRP A 518 3.78 -16.79 -7.58
C TRP A 518 4.01 -16.33 -9.01
N ASP A 519 5.04 -16.83 -9.67
CA ASP A 519 5.45 -16.46 -11.03
C ASP A 519 4.32 -16.51 -12.06
N ALA A 520 3.36 -17.40 -11.86
CA ALA A 520 2.18 -17.52 -12.74
C ALA A 520 1.20 -16.34 -12.63
N MET A 521 1.25 -15.57 -11.55
CA MET A 521 0.35 -14.45 -11.32
C MET A 521 1.05 -13.10 -11.57
N VAL A 522 1.50 -12.88 -12.78
CA VAL A 522 2.13 -11.62 -13.21
C VAL A 522 1.25 -10.42 -12.87
N GLY A 523 1.83 -9.42 -12.23
CA GLY A 523 1.14 -8.21 -11.76
C GLY A 523 0.65 -8.29 -10.31
N THR A 524 0.71 -9.46 -9.67
CA THR A 524 0.49 -9.51 -8.22
C THR A 524 1.64 -8.82 -7.46
N ILE A 525 1.37 -8.41 -6.24
CA ILE A 525 2.36 -7.78 -5.36
C ILE A 525 2.41 -8.58 -4.07
N THR A 526 3.60 -8.93 -3.63
CA THR A 526 3.81 -9.66 -2.39
C THR A 526 3.53 -8.79 -1.18
N ASN A 527 3.29 -9.39 -0.02
CA ASN A 527 3.04 -8.61 1.20
C ASN A 527 4.25 -7.82 1.69
N GLY A 528 5.48 -8.25 1.38
CA GLY A 528 6.70 -7.48 1.64
C GLY A 528 7.39 -7.82 2.95
N PHE A 529 8.14 -6.87 3.50
CA PHE A 529 8.99 -7.10 4.66
C PHE A 529 8.22 -7.26 5.96
N GLU A 530 8.72 -8.14 6.82
CA GLU A 530 8.20 -8.47 8.14
C GLU A 530 9.29 -8.37 9.20
N SER A 531 8.90 -8.19 10.46
CA SER A 531 9.87 -8.10 11.57
C SER A 531 10.31 -9.45 12.09
N ASP A 532 9.48 -10.50 12.10
CA ASP A 532 9.82 -11.81 12.66
C ASP A 532 9.08 -12.97 12.03
N GLY A 533 8.61 -13.07 10.94
CA GLY A 533 8.06 -14.24 10.24
C GLY A 533 7.17 -15.20 11.04
N GLN A 534 6.73 -14.83 12.22
CA GLN A 534 5.89 -15.65 13.07
C GLN A 534 4.63 -14.90 13.49
N PHE A 535 3.53 -15.62 13.50
CA PHE A 535 2.25 -15.16 14.02
C PHE A 535 2.31 -14.95 15.53
N ARG A 536 3.10 -14.00 16.02
CA ARG A 536 3.22 -13.72 17.43
C ARG A 536 2.53 -12.43 17.80
N LEU A 537 1.62 -12.52 18.74
CA LEU A 537 0.91 -11.37 19.32
C LEU A 537 1.59 -10.81 20.56
N GLU A 538 2.63 -11.43 21.03
CA GLU A 538 3.22 -11.10 22.31
C GLU A 538 4.04 -9.82 22.20
N LYS A 539 4.97 -9.81 21.27
CA LYS A 539 5.86 -8.68 21.06
C LYS A 539 6.46 -8.74 19.67
N PRO A 540 6.36 -7.68 18.87
CA PRO A 540 7.05 -7.61 17.59
C PRO A 540 8.56 -7.54 17.81
N SER A 541 9.31 -8.03 16.86
CA SER A 541 10.76 -7.83 16.85
C SER A 541 11.08 -6.36 16.73
N LYS A 542 12.17 -5.95 17.35
CA LYS A 542 12.73 -4.64 17.16
C LYS A 542 13.25 -4.53 15.74
N GLU A 543 12.83 -3.52 15.00
CA GLU A 543 13.38 -3.23 13.66
C GLU A 543 14.80 -2.65 13.77
N THR A 544 15.71 -3.41 14.36
CA THR A 544 17.10 -2.99 14.58
C THR A 544 18.00 -3.37 13.42
N ASP A 545 17.62 -4.42 12.72
CA ASP A 545 18.35 -4.98 11.59
C ASP A 545 17.51 -4.87 10.31
N LEU A 546 18.12 -5.21 9.20
CA LEU A 546 17.40 -5.39 7.95
C LEU A 546 16.34 -6.48 8.10
N PRO A 547 15.33 -6.49 7.22
CA PRO A 547 14.18 -7.37 7.38
C PRO A 547 14.59 -8.81 7.66
N ILE A 548 14.02 -9.35 8.72
CA ILE A 548 14.33 -10.69 9.17
C ILE A 548 13.68 -11.71 8.23
N VAL A 549 12.48 -11.39 7.76
CA VAL A 549 11.70 -12.24 6.87
C VAL A 549 11.04 -11.39 5.80
N PHE A 550 10.94 -11.96 4.63
CA PHE A 550 10.19 -11.41 3.52
C PHE A 550 8.95 -12.27 3.28
N GLY A 551 7.77 -11.66 3.40
CA GLY A 551 6.52 -12.32 3.11
C GLY A 551 6.23 -12.29 1.61
N ASP A 552 6.08 -13.44 1.00
CA ASP A 552 5.89 -13.61 -0.43
C ASP A 552 4.43 -13.82 -0.84
N GLU A 553 3.49 -13.84 0.11
CA GLU A 553 2.08 -14.02 -0.19
C GLU A 553 1.52 -12.90 -1.06
N GLY A 554 1.02 -13.27 -2.23
CA GLY A 554 0.49 -12.36 -3.24
C GLY A 554 -1.00 -12.07 -3.07
N GLY A 555 -1.42 -11.48 -1.96
CA GLY A 555 -2.82 -11.12 -1.73
C GLY A 555 -3.34 -10.04 -2.67
N ILE A 556 -4.61 -10.15 -3.10
CA ILE A 556 -5.26 -9.21 -4.03
C ILE A 556 -5.29 -7.76 -3.53
N HIS A 557 -5.24 -7.57 -2.22
CA HIS A 557 -5.28 -6.27 -1.58
C HIS A 557 -3.97 -5.46 -1.73
N HIS A 558 -2.84 -6.10 -2.02
CA HIS A 558 -1.58 -5.39 -2.26
C HIS A 558 -1.57 -4.66 -3.61
N PRO A 559 -1.94 -5.30 -4.74
CA PRO A 559 -2.18 -4.58 -5.98
C PRO A 559 -3.24 -3.49 -5.86
N ALA A 560 -4.29 -3.67 -5.05
CA ALA A 560 -5.29 -2.62 -4.82
C ALA A 560 -4.69 -1.34 -4.23
N GLY A 561 -3.80 -1.47 -3.25
CA GLY A 561 -3.05 -0.33 -2.71
C GLY A 561 -2.17 0.34 -3.77
N TRP A 562 -1.42 -0.44 -4.53
CA TRP A 562 -0.60 0.04 -5.64
C TRP A 562 -1.41 0.84 -6.66
N ILE A 563 -2.53 0.27 -7.13
CA ILE A 563 -3.42 0.89 -8.12
C ILE A 563 -3.98 2.21 -7.58
N SER A 564 -4.41 2.24 -6.31
CA SER A 564 -4.91 3.46 -5.68
C SER A 564 -3.86 4.58 -5.69
N GLY A 565 -2.59 4.26 -5.38
CA GLY A 565 -1.46 5.18 -5.44
C GLY A 565 -1.15 5.64 -6.86
N LEU A 566 -0.99 4.68 -7.76
CA LEU A 566 -0.61 4.91 -9.14
C LEU A 566 -1.67 5.73 -9.91
N THR A 567 -2.95 5.46 -9.66
CA THR A 567 -4.07 6.18 -10.30
C THR A 567 -4.09 7.66 -9.91
N ARG A 568 -3.92 7.96 -8.62
CA ARG A 568 -3.88 9.34 -8.16
C ARG A 568 -2.62 10.07 -8.61
N LEU A 569 -1.50 9.37 -8.64
CA LEU A 569 -0.27 9.91 -9.21
C LEU A 569 -0.49 10.32 -10.67
N LYS A 570 -1.09 9.45 -11.47
CA LYS A 570 -1.42 9.72 -12.88
C LYS A 570 -2.42 10.86 -13.05
N ALA A 571 -3.45 10.91 -12.21
CA ALA A 571 -4.54 11.88 -12.33
C ALA A 571 -4.14 13.31 -11.89
N TYR A 572 -3.31 13.44 -10.85
CA TYR A 572 -3.03 14.73 -10.23
C TYR A 572 -1.70 15.35 -10.65
N LEU A 573 -0.84 14.59 -11.30
CA LEU A 573 0.32 15.15 -12.00
C LEU A 573 -0.10 15.50 -13.42
N THR A 574 -0.56 16.71 -13.63
CA THR A 574 -0.76 17.26 -14.97
C THR A 574 0.60 17.63 -15.54
N TYR A 575 1.00 16.93 -16.59
CA TYR A 575 2.21 17.20 -17.36
C TYR A 575 1.96 18.24 -18.45
#